data_136de623a051d274d05871e11e59c66e
#
_entry.id   136de623a051d274d05871e11e59c66e
#
_cell.length_a   1.000
_cell.length_b   1.000
_cell.length_c   1.000
_cell.angle_alpha   90.00
_cell.angle_beta   90.00
_cell.angle_gamma   90.00
#
_symmetry.space_group_name_H-M   'P 1'
#
loop_
_entity.id
_entity.type
_entity.pdbx_description
1 polymer ?
#
loop_
_entity_poly.entity_id
_entity_poly.type
_entity_poly.pdbx_seq_one_letter_code
_entity_poly.pdbx_strand_id
1 'polypeptide(L)'
;FHSIIGLLPDAPNDILMERQSQITDWLRQMAPAAGFTLAPASADASFRRYFRVTYHDGQTRVVMDAPPPHEDCRPWLKVQQLFGAAGAHVPEVLAQDTERGFLLLSDLGNTTYLSALQANPPEAETRRLYGDATDALIKIQKASQPGILPEYDRALLLRELMLFPEWYVERHLGKVLSEAQRQVMDQAFERILAANLGEPQVFVHRDYHARNLMLLDGCGQNNPGIIDFQDAVYGPISYDLVSLFKDAYVEWEEEQTLDWLVRYWEKARRAGLPVRADFGDFHRDYEWMG
;
A
#
# COMPACT_ATOMS: atom_id res chain seq x y z
N PHE A 1 -7.05 -0.45 -5.41
CA PHE A 1 -7.77 -1.27 -6.44
C PHE A 1 -8.57 -2.43 -5.83
N HIS A 2 -8.23 -2.94 -4.65
CA HIS A 2 -9.03 -3.95 -3.94
C HIS A 2 -10.40 -3.43 -3.46
N SER A 3 -10.59 -2.13 -3.35
CA SER A 3 -11.84 -1.50 -2.88
C SER A 3 -13.02 -1.56 -3.86
N ILE A 4 -12.84 -2.04 -5.09
CA ILE A 4 -13.91 -2.13 -6.10
C ILE A 4 -14.60 -3.51 -6.12
N ILE A 5 -14.01 -4.53 -5.49
CA ILE A 5 -14.63 -5.85 -5.36
C ILE A 5 -15.42 -5.88 -4.04
N GLY A 6 -16.38 -5.00 -3.93
CA GLY A 6 -17.32 -4.94 -2.85
C GLY A 6 -18.32 -6.10 -2.90
N LEU A 7 -18.63 -6.63 -1.71
CA LEU A 7 -19.57 -7.68 -1.36
C LEU A 7 -18.95 -9.07 -1.19
N LEU A 8 -17.94 -9.15 -0.31
CA LEU A 8 -17.82 -10.39 0.45
C LEU A 8 -19.04 -10.47 1.39
N PRO A 9 -19.74 -11.60 1.47
CA PRO A 9 -20.84 -11.74 2.42
C PRO A 9 -20.30 -11.46 3.82
N ASP A 10 -21.01 -10.62 4.59
CA ASP A 10 -20.73 -10.41 6.00
C ASP A 10 -20.56 -11.77 6.67
N ALA A 11 -19.41 -12.00 7.28
CA ALA A 11 -19.23 -13.23 8.06
C ALA A 11 -20.36 -13.27 9.11
N PRO A 12 -20.98 -14.44 9.35
CA PRO A 12 -22.03 -14.55 10.36
C PRO A 12 -21.58 -13.92 11.68
N ASN A 13 -22.42 -13.11 12.31
CA ASN A 13 -22.12 -12.41 13.57
C ASN A 13 -21.52 -13.32 14.65
N ASP A 14 -21.90 -14.59 14.67
CA ASP A 14 -21.40 -15.60 15.61
C ASP A 14 -19.89 -15.86 15.42
N ILE A 15 -19.41 -15.92 14.17
CA ILE A 15 -17.97 -16.11 13.86
C ILE A 15 -17.18 -14.87 14.27
N LEU A 16 -17.74 -13.69 14.06
CA LEU A 16 -17.10 -12.42 14.46
C LEU A 16 -16.92 -12.35 15.98
N MET A 17 -17.95 -12.72 16.73
CA MET A 17 -17.93 -12.71 18.20
C MET A 17 -16.94 -13.74 18.75
N GLU A 18 -16.89 -14.93 18.15
CA GLU A 18 -15.96 -15.98 18.55
C GLU A 18 -14.49 -15.56 18.33
N ARG A 19 -14.17 -14.99 17.19
CA ARG A 19 -12.79 -14.51 16.88
C ARG A 19 -12.38 -13.38 17.82
N GLN A 20 -13.27 -12.46 18.13
CA GLN A 20 -13.00 -11.37 19.08
C GLN A 20 -12.75 -11.89 20.50
N SER A 21 -13.46 -12.96 20.91
CA SER A 21 -13.19 -13.63 22.19
C SER A 21 -11.81 -14.27 22.19
N GLN A 22 -11.44 -14.99 21.13
CA GLN A 22 -10.13 -15.61 20.97
C GLN A 22 -8.98 -14.59 21.03
N ILE A 23 -9.14 -13.42 20.36
CA ILE A 23 -8.18 -12.32 20.44
C ILE A 23 -8.06 -11.81 21.88
N THR A 24 -9.19 -11.60 22.56
CA THR A 24 -9.21 -11.13 23.93
C THR A 24 -8.48 -12.07 24.87
N ASP A 25 -8.70 -13.38 24.74
CA ASP A 25 -8.05 -14.39 25.55
C ASP A 25 -6.54 -14.49 25.25
N TRP A 26 -6.15 -14.36 23.98
CA TRP A 26 -4.74 -14.27 23.57
C TRP A 26 -4.03 -13.06 24.18
N LEU A 27 -4.65 -11.87 24.13
CA LEU A 27 -4.10 -10.66 24.75
C LEU A 27 -3.97 -10.81 26.28
N ARG A 28 -4.96 -11.42 26.95
CA ARG A 28 -4.92 -11.68 28.40
C ARG A 28 -3.80 -12.62 28.80
N GLN A 29 -3.49 -13.61 27.97
CA GLN A 29 -2.37 -14.53 28.23
C GLN A 29 -1.01 -13.81 28.22
N MET A 30 -0.84 -12.81 27.35
CA MET A 30 0.41 -12.04 27.25
C MET A 30 0.53 -10.99 28.38
N ALA A 31 -0.56 -10.40 28.81
CA ALA A 31 -0.59 -9.36 29.84
C ALA A 31 -1.75 -9.57 30.84
N PRO A 32 -1.64 -10.58 31.73
CA PRO A 32 -2.75 -10.98 32.62
C PRO A 32 -3.27 -9.89 33.54
N ALA A 33 -2.39 -8.96 33.94
CA ALA A 33 -2.73 -7.85 34.85
C ALA A 33 -3.15 -6.57 34.11
N ALA A 34 -3.01 -6.50 32.79
CA ALA A 34 -3.33 -5.32 32.04
C ALA A 34 -4.83 -5.30 31.66
N GLY A 35 -5.54 -4.31 32.18
CA GLY A 35 -6.89 -4.01 31.68
C GLY A 35 -6.79 -3.30 30.34
N PHE A 36 -7.65 -3.67 29.38
CA PHE A 36 -7.72 -3.04 28.06
C PHE A 36 -9.13 -3.06 27.50
N THR A 37 -9.36 -2.20 26.52
CA THR A 37 -10.53 -2.23 25.64
C THR A 37 -10.12 -2.58 24.23
N LEU A 38 -11.03 -3.22 23.48
CA LEU A 38 -10.83 -3.62 22.08
C LEU A 38 -11.91 -2.95 21.23
N ALA A 39 -11.51 -2.20 20.21
CA ALA A 39 -12.42 -1.54 19.28
C ALA A 39 -11.96 -1.78 17.82
N PRO A 40 -12.85 -1.85 16.83
CA PRO A 40 -12.46 -1.88 15.43
C PRO A 40 -11.56 -0.69 15.08
N ALA A 41 -10.43 -0.92 14.39
CA ALA A 41 -9.48 0.12 13.98
C ALA A 41 -9.71 0.54 12.53
N SER A 42 -10.03 -0.40 11.65
CA SER A 42 -10.42 -0.14 10.27
C SER A 42 -11.32 -1.25 9.74
N ALA A 43 -12.13 -0.94 8.74
CA ALA A 43 -12.83 -1.93 7.91
C ALA A 43 -12.05 -2.03 6.59
N ASP A 44 -11.41 -3.15 6.35
CA ASP A 44 -10.74 -3.46 5.10
C ASP A 44 -11.68 -4.29 4.20
N ALA A 45 -11.49 -4.23 2.89
CA ALA A 45 -12.22 -5.06 1.92
C ALA A 45 -11.71 -6.52 1.86
N SER A 46 -10.78 -6.91 2.73
CA SER A 46 -10.23 -8.26 2.88
C SER A 46 -10.85 -9.01 4.06
N PHE A 47 -10.53 -10.30 4.18
CA PHE A 47 -10.88 -11.07 5.39
C PHE A 47 -10.07 -10.66 6.62
N ARG A 48 -9.02 -9.84 6.46
CA ARG A 48 -8.23 -9.26 7.55
C ARG A 48 -9.03 -8.20 8.27
N ARG A 49 -8.93 -8.21 9.58
CA ARG A 49 -9.57 -7.24 10.46
C ARG A 49 -8.54 -6.65 11.39
N TYR A 50 -8.71 -5.39 11.70
CA TYR A 50 -7.82 -4.69 12.60
C TYR A 50 -8.60 -4.15 13.79
N PHE A 51 -8.08 -4.41 14.99
CA PHE A 51 -8.66 -3.95 16.23
C PHE A 51 -7.64 -3.12 17.00
N ARG A 52 -8.05 -1.97 17.49
CA ARG A 52 -7.24 -1.16 18.40
C ARG A 52 -7.42 -1.65 19.82
N VAL A 53 -6.33 -1.95 20.48
CA VAL A 53 -6.23 -2.27 21.90
C VAL A 53 -5.83 -1.00 22.61
N THR A 54 -6.67 -0.51 23.54
CA THR A 54 -6.32 0.62 24.39
C THR A 54 -6.17 0.12 25.81
N TYR A 55 -4.96 0.20 26.36
CA TYR A 55 -4.64 -0.17 27.72
C TYR A 55 -5.04 0.92 28.72
N HIS A 56 -5.23 0.54 30.00
CA HIS A 56 -5.65 1.50 31.05
C HIS A 56 -4.61 2.59 31.32
N ASP A 57 -3.35 2.39 30.95
CA ASP A 57 -2.29 3.41 31.02
C ASP A 57 -2.28 4.37 29.83
N GLY A 58 -3.24 4.24 28.91
CA GLY A 58 -3.38 5.06 27.72
C GLY A 58 -2.54 4.60 26.52
N GLN A 59 -1.69 3.57 26.67
CA GLN A 59 -0.97 3.02 25.52
C GLN A 59 -1.92 2.32 24.55
N THR A 60 -1.62 2.42 23.24
CA THR A 60 -2.40 1.78 22.19
C THR A 60 -1.55 0.78 21.41
N ARG A 61 -2.19 -0.27 20.89
CA ARG A 61 -1.64 -1.26 19.98
C ARG A 61 -2.71 -1.62 18.95
N VAL A 62 -2.31 -2.29 17.89
CA VAL A 62 -3.24 -2.81 16.89
C VAL A 62 -3.11 -4.32 16.84
N VAL A 63 -4.23 -5.04 16.88
CA VAL A 63 -4.28 -6.47 16.57
C VAL A 63 -4.76 -6.64 15.15
N MET A 64 -3.96 -7.30 14.33
CA MET A 64 -4.40 -7.84 13.04
C MET A 64 -4.94 -9.25 13.27
N ASP A 65 -6.14 -9.50 12.78
CA ASP A 65 -6.80 -10.79 12.70
C ASP A 65 -6.87 -11.24 11.24
N ALA A 66 -6.06 -12.23 10.88
CA ALA A 66 -5.96 -12.84 9.55
C ALA A 66 -6.43 -14.30 9.65
N PRO A 67 -7.75 -14.57 9.58
CA PRO A 67 -8.31 -15.87 9.94
C PRO A 67 -7.96 -16.97 8.93
N PRO A 68 -7.22 -18.04 9.32
CA PRO A 68 -7.05 -19.21 8.48
C PRO A 68 -8.38 -19.95 8.25
N PRO A 69 -8.59 -20.60 7.08
CA PRO A 69 -7.66 -20.71 5.95
C PRO A 69 -7.77 -19.57 4.93
N HIS A 70 -8.57 -18.54 5.21
CA HIS A 70 -8.88 -17.47 4.25
C HIS A 70 -7.72 -16.49 4.06
N GLU A 71 -6.91 -16.29 5.11
CA GLU A 71 -5.78 -15.37 5.12
C GLU A 71 -4.51 -16.04 5.66
N ASP A 72 -3.37 -15.61 5.13
CA ASP A 72 -2.04 -16.00 5.60
C ASP A 72 -1.26 -14.74 6.00
N CYS A 73 -0.84 -14.65 7.26
CA CYS A 73 -0.05 -13.51 7.74
C CYS A 73 1.45 -13.58 7.38
N ARG A 74 1.95 -14.71 6.84
CA ARG A 74 3.38 -14.87 6.51
C ARG A 74 3.87 -13.90 5.41
N PRO A 75 3.13 -13.63 4.31
CA PRO A 75 3.51 -12.59 3.35
C PRO A 75 3.62 -11.21 4.00
N TRP A 76 2.66 -10.85 4.86
CA TRP A 76 2.68 -9.60 5.61
C TRP A 76 3.93 -9.49 6.49
N LEU A 77 4.25 -10.52 7.27
CA LEU A 77 5.45 -10.57 8.13
C LEU A 77 6.73 -10.44 7.32
N LYS A 78 6.80 -11.10 6.17
CA LYS A 78 7.97 -11.02 5.27
C LYS A 78 8.21 -9.60 4.76
N VAL A 79 7.16 -8.94 4.26
CA VAL A 79 7.29 -7.58 3.73
C VAL A 79 7.57 -6.58 4.85
N GLN A 80 6.93 -6.73 6.00
CA GLN A 80 7.20 -5.92 7.19
C GLN A 80 8.69 -5.95 7.57
N GLN A 81 9.30 -7.13 7.62
CA GLN A 81 10.72 -7.27 7.91
C GLN A 81 11.61 -6.61 6.85
N LEU A 82 11.28 -6.77 5.57
CA LEU A 82 12.03 -6.18 4.47
C LEU A 82 11.98 -4.64 4.50
N PHE A 83 10.80 -4.08 4.64
CA PHE A 83 10.62 -2.63 4.65
C PHE A 83 11.16 -1.99 5.94
N GLY A 84 10.97 -2.65 7.08
CA GLY A 84 11.56 -2.23 8.36
C GLY A 84 13.10 -2.23 8.31
N ALA A 85 13.70 -3.28 7.76
CA ALA A 85 15.15 -3.38 7.58
C ALA A 85 15.70 -2.33 6.59
N ALA A 86 14.89 -1.89 5.61
CA ALA A 86 15.20 -0.79 4.71
C ALA A 86 15.18 0.58 5.40
N GLY A 87 14.68 0.67 6.63
CA GLY A 87 14.51 1.91 7.38
C GLY A 87 13.22 2.67 7.05
N ALA A 88 12.23 2.00 6.46
CA ALA A 88 10.88 2.51 6.35
C ALA A 88 10.14 2.31 7.68
N HIS A 89 9.24 3.21 8.04
CA HIS A 89 8.46 3.10 9.26
C HIS A 89 7.19 2.28 8.99
N VAL A 90 7.26 1.01 9.29
CA VAL A 90 6.14 0.06 9.22
C VAL A 90 5.74 -0.38 10.63
N PRO A 91 4.52 -0.90 10.87
CA PRO A 91 4.12 -1.40 12.18
C PRO A 91 5.10 -2.47 12.68
N GLU A 92 5.59 -2.30 13.91
CA GLU A 92 6.45 -3.30 14.57
C GLU A 92 5.60 -4.48 15.06
N VAL A 93 6.09 -5.70 14.88
CA VAL A 93 5.46 -6.91 15.41
C VAL A 93 5.88 -7.11 16.86
N LEU A 94 4.97 -6.89 17.79
CA LEU A 94 5.21 -7.02 19.23
C LEU A 94 4.98 -8.45 19.73
N ALA A 95 4.01 -9.16 19.14
CA ALA A 95 3.73 -10.58 19.37
C ALA A 95 3.02 -11.17 18.15
N GLN A 96 3.11 -12.48 17.98
CA GLN A 96 2.46 -13.19 16.89
C GLN A 96 1.95 -14.57 17.31
N ASP A 97 0.84 -14.98 16.68
CA ASP A 97 0.32 -16.35 16.70
C ASP A 97 -0.13 -16.68 15.27
N THR A 98 0.79 -17.20 14.49
CA THR A 98 0.57 -17.48 13.07
C THR A 98 -0.37 -18.66 12.83
N GLU A 99 -0.55 -19.55 13.79
CA GLU A 99 -1.51 -20.67 13.69
C GLU A 99 -2.96 -20.16 13.77
N ARG A 100 -3.21 -19.19 14.66
CA ARG A 100 -4.52 -18.54 14.76
C ARG A 100 -4.66 -17.31 13.86
N GLY A 101 -3.55 -16.84 13.24
CA GLY A 101 -3.53 -15.67 12.38
C GLY A 101 -3.61 -14.34 13.14
N PHE A 102 -3.02 -14.26 14.35
CA PHE A 102 -3.02 -13.02 15.16
C PHE A 102 -1.63 -12.38 15.18
N LEU A 103 -1.60 -11.08 14.92
CA LEU A 103 -0.40 -10.25 15.12
C LEU A 103 -0.73 -9.06 16.02
N LEU A 104 0.07 -8.84 17.07
CA LEU A 104 0.03 -7.61 17.86
C LEU A 104 1.08 -6.66 17.33
N LEU A 105 0.64 -5.48 16.93
CA LEU A 105 1.43 -4.49 16.21
C LEU A 105 1.54 -3.18 17.00
N SER A 106 2.60 -2.42 16.75
CA SER A 106 2.66 -1.01 17.16
C SER A 106 1.53 -0.23 16.48
N ASP A 107 0.99 0.76 17.17
CA ASP A 107 -0.06 1.64 16.65
C ASP A 107 0.58 2.87 16.01
N LEU A 108 0.30 3.09 14.73
CA LEU A 108 0.78 4.25 13.96
C LEU A 108 -0.19 5.45 14.02
N GLY A 109 -1.16 5.42 14.93
CA GLY A 109 -2.11 6.51 15.12
C GLY A 109 -3.35 6.42 14.23
N ASN A 110 -4.04 7.55 14.07
CA ASN A 110 -5.35 7.62 13.39
C ASN A 110 -5.37 8.51 12.16
N THR A 111 -4.32 9.27 11.92
CA THR A 111 -4.28 10.28 10.87
C THR A 111 -3.58 9.74 9.64
N THR A 112 -4.33 9.54 8.56
CA THR A 112 -3.73 9.23 7.26
C THR A 112 -3.27 10.51 6.55
N TYR A 113 -2.35 10.39 5.59
CA TYR A 113 -2.02 11.51 4.70
C TYR A 113 -3.27 12.03 3.99
N LEU A 114 -4.18 11.15 3.56
CA LEU A 114 -5.43 11.57 2.96
C LEU A 114 -6.24 12.49 3.88
N SER A 115 -6.43 12.11 5.16
CA SER A 115 -7.18 12.96 6.09
C SER A 115 -6.45 14.28 6.39
N ALA A 116 -5.13 14.27 6.45
CA ALA A 116 -4.33 15.48 6.60
C ALA A 116 -4.44 16.42 5.39
N LEU A 117 -4.42 15.88 4.16
CA LEU A 117 -4.56 16.64 2.92
C LEU A 117 -5.97 17.20 2.73
N GLN A 118 -7.00 16.45 3.12
CA GLN A 118 -8.41 16.92 3.09
C GLN A 118 -8.67 18.09 4.05
N ALA A 119 -7.81 18.30 5.05
CA ALA A 119 -7.87 19.48 5.92
C ALA A 119 -7.31 20.75 5.25
N ASN A 120 -6.93 20.69 3.96
CA ASN A 120 -6.35 21.78 3.18
C ASN A 120 -5.14 22.45 3.89
N PRO A 121 -4.08 21.69 4.16
CA PRO A 121 -2.90 22.22 4.81
C PRO A 121 -2.20 23.26 3.91
N PRO A 122 -1.36 24.15 4.47
CA PRO A 122 -0.53 25.04 3.66
C PRO A 122 0.32 24.27 2.65
N GLU A 123 0.60 24.86 1.49
CA GLU A 123 1.40 24.24 0.41
C GLU A 123 2.77 23.71 0.92
N ALA A 124 3.43 24.42 1.82
CA ALA A 124 4.69 23.98 2.41
C ALA A 124 4.55 22.66 3.18
N GLU A 125 3.42 22.43 3.85
CA GLU A 125 3.12 21.18 4.56
C GLU A 125 2.82 20.05 3.58
N THR A 126 2.02 20.31 2.55
CA THR A 126 1.78 19.36 1.46
C THR A 126 3.09 18.93 0.83
N ARG A 127 3.95 19.88 0.49
CA ARG A 127 5.28 19.60 -0.09
C ARG A 127 6.15 18.76 0.85
N ARG A 128 6.06 18.99 2.16
CA ARG A 128 6.78 18.20 3.16
C ARG A 128 6.28 16.76 3.18
N LEU A 129 4.95 16.55 3.22
CA LEU A 129 4.35 15.21 3.25
C LEU A 129 4.78 14.38 2.03
N TYR A 130 4.70 14.94 0.82
CA TYR A 130 5.13 14.25 -0.39
C TYR A 130 6.65 14.06 -0.45
N GLY A 131 7.41 14.99 0.14
CA GLY A 131 8.86 14.86 0.31
C GLY A 131 9.22 13.69 1.22
N ASP A 132 8.56 13.56 2.38
CA ASP A 132 8.75 12.49 3.35
C ASP A 132 8.34 11.13 2.72
N ALA A 133 7.21 11.08 1.99
CA ALA A 133 6.76 9.90 1.29
C ALA A 133 7.77 9.43 0.24
N THR A 134 8.29 10.33 -0.59
CA THR A 134 9.31 9.97 -1.59
C THR A 134 10.63 9.52 -0.96
N ASP A 135 11.02 10.09 0.17
CA ASP A 135 12.23 9.69 0.89
C ASP A 135 12.09 8.29 1.50
N ALA A 136 10.91 7.94 2.02
CA ALA A 136 10.61 6.61 2.52
C ALA A 136 10.55 5.57 1.37
N LEU A 137 9.94 5.93 0.24
CA LEU A 137 9.91 5.08 -0.95
C LEU A 137 11.32 4.78 -1.48
N ILE A 138 12.20 5.77 -1.54
CA ILE A 138 13.60 5.59 -1.95
C ILE A 138 14.32 4.59 -1.04
N LYS A 139 14.07 4.60 0.28
CA LYS A 139 14.66 3.61 1.20
C LYS A 139 14.21 2.19 0.85
N ILE A 140 12.91 1.98 0.61
CA ILE A 140 12.33 0.68 0.22
C ILE A 140 12.94 0.22 -1.12
N GLN A 141 12.93 1.08 -2.13
CA GLN A 141 13.46 0.76 -3.45
C GLN A 141 14.95 0.47 -3.45
N LYS A 142 15.72 1.16 -2.60
CA LYS A 142 17.17 0.92 -2.45
C LYS A 142 17.51 -0.45 -1.84
N ALA A 143 16.60 -1.00 -1.04
CA ALA A 143 16.77 -2.33 -0.44
C ALA A 143 16.40 -3.49 -1.38
N SER A 144 16.01 -3.18 -2.60
CA SER A 144 15.51 -4.16 -3.57
C SER A 144 16.55 -5.21 -3.94
N GLN A 145 16.09 -6.45 -3.99
CA GLN A 145 16.87 -7.60 -4.44
C GLN A 145 15.98 -8.51 -5.29
N PRO A 146 16.41 -8.90 -6.50
CA PRO A 146 15.67 -9.84 -7.33
C PRO A 146 15.42 -11.18 -6.61
N GLY A 147 14.25 -11.77 -6.85
CA GLY A 147 13.89 -13.08 -6.30
C GLY A 147 13.46 -13.08 -4.82
N ILE A 148 13.46 -11.93 -4.14
CA ILE A 148 13.00 -11.83 -2.73
C ILE A 148 11.48 -11.67 -2.67
N LEU A 149 10.91 -10.76 -3.44
CA LEU A 149 9.46 -10.59 -3.61
C LEU A 149 9.01 -11.23 -4.93
N PRO A 150 7.71 -11.55 -5.06
CA PRO A 150 7.15 -12.00 -6.34
C PRO A 150 7.43 -10.97 -7.44
N GLU A 151 7.67 -11.43 -8.65
CA GLU A 151 7.84 -10.53 -9.78
C GLU A 151 6.52 -9.91 -10.21
N TYR A 152 6.56 -8.62 -10.53
CA TYR A 152 5.47 -7.93 -11.21
C TYR A 152 5.56 -8.24 -12.70
N ASP A 153 5.24 -9.48 -13.03
CA ASP A 153 5.41 -10.01 -14.36
C ASP A 153 4.30 -9.54 -15.33
N ARG A 154 4.46 -9.94 -16.60
CA ARG A 154 3.48 -9.64 -17.64
C ARG A 154 2.08 -10.13 -17.30
N ALA A 155 1.96 -11.29 -16.66
CA ALA A 155 0.67 -11.88 -16.35
C ALA A 155 -0.08 -11.05 -15.29
N LEU A 156 0.63 -10.57 -14.29
CA LEU A 156 0.08 -9.71 -13.23
C LEU A 156 -0.32 -8.33 -13.80
N LEU A 157 0.57 -7.68 -14.56
CA LEU A 157 0.29 -6.39 -15.21
C LEU A 157 -0.91 -6.50 -16.18
N LEU A 158 -0.95 -7.54 -17.02
CA LEU A 158 -2.08 -7.75 -17.92
C LEU A 158 -3.40 -7.95 -17.18
N ARG A 159 -3.39 -8.69 -16.07
CA ARG A 159 -4.59 -8.90 -15.26
C ARG A 159 -5.15 -7.56 -14.72
N GLU A 160 -4.29 -6.63 -14.35
CA GLU A 160 -4.71 -5.30 -13.90
C GLU A 160 -5.26 -4.46 -15.06
N LEU A 161 -4.61 -4.48 -16.21
CA LEU A 161 -5.14 -3.82 -17.41
C LEU A 161 -6.52 -4.37 -17.81
N MET A 162 -6.75 -5.67 -17.64
CA MET A 162 -8.04 -6.30 -17.95
C MET A 162 -9.18 -5.87 -17.03
N LEU A 163 -8.90 -5.23 -15.89
CA LEU A 163 -9.95 -4.61 -15.05
C LEU A 163 -10.70 -3.50 -15.81
N PHE A 164 -10.02 -2.79 -16.71
CA PHE A 164 -10.67 -1.74 -17.51
C PHE A 164 -11.81 -2.29 -18.39
N PRO A 165 -11.61 -3.26 -19.31
CA PRO A 165 -12.70 -3.79 -20.11
C PRO A 165 -13.75 -4.52 -19.29
N GLU A 166 -13.35 -5.29 -18.27
CA GLU A 166 -14.28 -6.12 -17.49
C GLU A 166 -15.18 -5.29 -16.57
N TRP A 167 -14.61 -4.34 -15.86
CA TRP A 167 -15.34 -3.57 -14.86
C TRP A 167 -15.88 -2.26 -15.38
N TYR A 168 -15.07 -1.47 -16.09
CA TYR A 168 -15.52 -0.18 -16.57
C TYR A 168 -16.39 -0.31 -17.83
N VAL A 169 -15.92 -1.05 -18.85
CA VAL A 169 -16.66 -1.14 -20.13
C VAL A 169 -17.87 -2.04 -19.99
N GLU A 170 -17.70 -3.27 -19.49
CA GLU A 170 -18.80 -4.26 -19.47
C GLU A 170 -19.75 -4.01 -18.31
N ARG A 171 -19.24 -3.93 -17.06
CA ARG A 171 -20.13 -3.81 -15.88
C ARG A 171 -20.67 -2.41 -15.67
N HIS A 172 -19.81 -1.37 -15.72
CA HIS A 172 -20.25 0.01 -15.44
C HIS A 172 -21.00 0.62 -16.63
N LEU A 173 -20.45 0.53 -17.84
CA LEU A 173 -21.08 1.12 -19.04
C LEU A 173 -22.12 0.19 -19.71
N GLY A 174 -22.17 -1.09 -19.35
CA GLY A 174 -23.06 -2.07 -19.98
C GLY A 174 -22.76 -2.29 -21.47
N LYS A 175 -21.49 -2.08 -21.89
CA LYS A 175 -21.07 -2.17 -23.29
C LYS A 175 -20.30 -3.48 -23.53
N VAL A 176 -20.46 -4.02 -24.73
CA VAL A 176 -19.66 -5.15 -25.21
C VAL A 176 -18.78 -4.65 -26.34
N LEU A 177 -17.47 -4.84 -26.21
CA LEU A 177 -16.52 -4.44 -27.26
C LEU A 177 -16.69 -5.35 -28.50
N SER A 178 -16.76 -4.73 -29.69
CA SER A 178 -16.64 -5.45 -30.95
C SER A 178 -15.25 -6.04 -31.11
N GLU A 179 -15.10 -7.02 -32.02
CA GLU A 179 -13.81 -7.63 -32.31
C GLU A 179 -12.73 -6.60 -32.72
N ALA A 180 -13.10 -5.64 -33.57
CA ALA A 180 -12.19 -4.56 -33.98
C ALA A 180 -11.76 -3.68 -32.78
N GLN A 181 -12.65 -3.37 -31.85
CA GLN A 181 -12.31 -2.62 -30.65
C GLN A 181 -11.41 -3.42 -29.70
N ARG A 182 -11.64 -4.73 -29.55
CA ARG A 182 -10.77 -5.62 -28.75
C ARG A 182 -9.36 -5.64 -29.34
N GLN A 183 -9.22 -5.80 -30.66
CA GLN A 183 -7.91 -5.79 -31.31
C GLN A 183 -7.14 -4.47 -31.10
N VAL A 184 -7.81 -3.32 -31.13
CA VAL A 184 -7.19 -2.03 -30.85
C VAL A 184 -6.76 -1.94 -29.39
N MET A 185 -7.59 -2.38 -28.47
CA MET A 185 -7.30 -2.40 -27.03
C MET A 185 -6.12 -3.32 -26.73
N ASP A 186 -6.10 -4.55 -27.29
CA ASP A 186 -5.01 -5.51 -27.11
C ASP A 186 -3.68 -4.93 -27.62
N GLN A 187 -3.69 -4.25 -28.76
CA GLN A 187 -2.49 -3.56 -29.28
C GLN A 187 -2.02 -2.44 -28.36
N ALA A 188 -2.95 -1.70 -27.73
CA ALA A 188 -2.60 -0.66 -26.75
C ALA A 188 -2.00 -1.30 -25.49
N PHE A 189 -2.61 -2.37 -24.98
CA PHE A 189 -2.10 -3.11 -23.83
C PHE A 189 -0.71 -3.69 -24.07
N GLU A 190 -0.43 -4.26 -25.26
CA GLU A 190 0.91 -4.75 -25.60
C GLU A 190 1.96 -3.64 -25.55
N ARG A 191 1.62 -2.41 -25.98
CA ARG A 191 2.54 -1.27 -25.89
C ARG A 191 2.80 -0.84 -24.47
N ILE A 192 1.74 -0.76 -23.65
CA ILE A 192 1.84 -0.44 -22.22
C ILE A 192 2.70 -1.47 -21.50
N LEU A 193 2.40 -2.77 -21.69
CA LEU A 193 3.17 -3.86 -21.09
C LEU A 193 4.64 -3.83 -21.50
N ALA A 194 4.94 -3.57 -22.78
CA ALA A 194 6.30 -3.46 -23.25
C ALA A 194 7.07 -2.30 -22.63
N ALA A 195 6.41 -1.14 -22.42
CA ALA A 195 6.99 0.00 -21.76
C ALA A 195 7.28 -0.33 -20.28
N ASN A 196 6.28 -0.80 -19.54
CA ASN A 196 6.36 -1.05 -18.11
C ASN A 196 7.37 -2.17 -17.76
N LEU A 197 7.40 -3.25 -18.54
CA LEU A 197 8.38 -4.33 -18.38
C LEU A 197 9.81 -3.93 -18.78
N GLY A 198 9.96 -2.86 -19.55
CA GLY A 198 11.25 -2.29 -19.94
C GLY A 198 11.86 -1.34 -18.90
N GLU A 199 11.13 -1.03 -17.82
CA GLU A 199 11.64 -0.21 -16.74
C GLU A 199 12.62 -0.96 -15.83
N PRO A 200 13.53 -0.24 -15.15
CA PRO A 200 14.25 -0.80 -14.02
C PRO A 200 13.31 -1.29 -12.93
N GLN A 201 13.65 -2.43 -12.33
CA GLN A 201 12.79 -3.06 -11.33
C GLN A 201 13.33 -2.88 -9.91
N VAL A 202 12.41 -2.65 -8.99
CA VAL A 202 12.65 -2.39 -7.56
C VAL A 202 11.53 -3.04 -6.72
N PHE A 203 11.61 -2.95 -5.40
CA PHE A 203 10.47 -3.26 -4.55
C PHE A 203 9.37 -2.22 -4.76
N VAL A 204 8.17 -2.70 -5.02
CA VAL A 204 6.95 -1.94 -5.26
C VAL A 204 5.93 -2.31 -4.20
N HIS A 205 5.39 -1.31 -3.54
CA HIS A 205 4.35 -1.47 -2.51
C HIS A 205 2.99 -1.86 -3.13
N ARG A 206 2.68 -1.35 -4.33
CA ARG A 206 1.46 -1.43 -5.14
C ARG A 206 0.36 -0.45 -4.73
N ASP A 207 0.13 -0.25 -3.45
CA ASP A 207 -0.90 0.65 -2.93
C ASP A 207 -0.28 1.83 -2.15
N TYR A 208 0.79 2.45 -2.73
CA TYR A 208 1.55 3.54 -2.11
C TYR A 208 0.87 4.89 -2.33
N HIS A 209 -0.26 5.11 -1.70
CA HIS A 209 -1.10 6.31 -1.85
C HIS A 209 -1.50 6.89 -0.49
N ALA A 210 -2.11 8.08 -0.50
CA ALA A 210 -2.37 8.87 0.70
C ALA A 210 -3.23 8.17 1.79
N ARG A 211 -4.02 7.15 1.45
CA ARG A 211 -4.79 6.35 2.42
C ARG A 211 -3.93 5.38 3.22
N ASN A 212 -2.83 4.91 2.65
CA ASN A 212 -1.96 3.90 3.23
C ASN A 212 -0.68 4.48 3.84
N LEU A 213 -0.59 5.81 3.89
CA LEU A 213 0.47 6.56 4.54
C LEU A 213 -0.08 7.24 5.80
N MET A 214 0.52 6.93 6.95
CA MET A 214 0.11 7.46 8.25
C MET A 214 0.95 8.68 8.62
N LEU A 215 0.29 9.76 9.02
CA LEU A 215 0.94 10.93 9.58
C LEU A 215 1.27 10.65 11.05
N LEU A 216 2.54 10.61 11.36
CA LEU A 216 3.02 10.36 12.72
C LEU A 216 3.24 11.70 13.44
N ASP A 217 2.86 11.74 14.72
CA ASP A 217 3.12 12.88 15.57
C ASP A 217 4.62 13.07 15.80
N GLY A 218 5.11 14.27 15.51
CA GLY A 218 6.54 14.58 15.66
C GLY A 218 7.24 14.62 14.31
N CYS A 219 7.20 15.79 13.67
CA CYS A 219 7.91 16.12 12.44
C CYS A 219 9.32 15.55 12.41
N GLY A 220 9.65 14.71 11.45
CA GLY A 220 11.01 14.28 11.27
C GLY A 220 11.16 12.98 10.46
N GLN A 221 12.29 12.33 10.67
CA GLN A 221 12.79 11.21 9.85
C GLN A 221 11.91 9.94 9.82
N ASN A 222 10.85 9.88 10.61
CA ASN A 222 9.99 8.70 10.76
C ASN A 222 8.69 8.74 9.93
N ASN A 223 8.35 9.88 9.33
CA ASN A 223 7.22 9.99 8.43
C ASN A 223 7.55 9.45 7.03
N PRO A 224 6.55 8.86 6.33
CA PRO A 224 5.28 8.38 6.87
C PRO A 224 5.41 7.05 7.59
N GLY A 225 4.41 6.71 8.42
CA GLY A 225 4.13 5.31 8.72
C GLY A 225 3.47 4.66 7.50
N ILE A 226 3.90 3.46 7.14
CA ILE A 226 3.45 2.77 5.91
C ILE A 226 2.67 1.52 6.30
N ILE A 227 1.47 1.37 5.77
CA ILE A 227 0.57 0.23 5.99
C ILE A 227 0.11 -0.38 4.67
N ASP A 228 -0.52 -1.54 4.70
CA ASP A 228 -1.12 -2.24 3.54
C ASP A 228 -0.10 -2.69 2.46
N PHE A 229 1.04 -3.16 2.90
CA PHE A 229 2.21 -3.51 2.06
C PHE A 229 2.34 -5.01 1.73
N GLN A 230 1.44 -5.88 2.19
CA GLN A 230 1.59 -7.35 2.09
C GLN A 230 1.57 -7.88 0.66
N ASP A 231 1.02 -7.12 -0.28
CA ASP A 231 0.98 -7.44 -1.70
C ASP A 231 2.17 -6.89 -2.50
N ALA A 232 3.23 -6.46 -1.79
CA ALA A 232 4.42 -5.91 -2.41
C ALA A 232 5.10 -6.91 -3.36
N VAL A 233 5.65 -6.37 -4.44
CA VAL A 233 6.26 -7.12 -5.53
C VAL A 233 7.64 -6.54 -5.91
N TYR A 234 8.35 -7.21 -6.81
CA TYR A 234 9.52 -6.69 -7.49
C TYR A 234 9.11 -6.27 -8.91
N GLY A 235 9.10 -4.97 -9.19
CA GLY A 235 8.49 -4.44 -10.41
C GLY A 235 8.95 -3.03 -10.80
N PRO A 236 8.26 -2.39 -11.76
CA PRO A 236 8.65 -1.11 -12.36
C PRO A 236 8.83 -0.01 -11.33
N ILE A 237 9.94 0.73 -11.42
CA ILE A 237 10.32 1.76 -10.45
C ILE A 237 9.34 2.93 -10.40
N SER A 238 8.61 3.20 -11.47
CA SER A 238 7.65 4.31 -11.55
C SER A 238 6.29 3.99 -10.92
N TYR A 239 5.95 2.72 -10.66
CA TYR A 239 4.61 2.29 -10.24
C TYR A 239 4.10 3.01 -8.98
N ASP A 240 4.88 2.98 -7.90
CA ASP A 240 4.47 3.62 -6.64
C ASP A 240 4.44 5.15 -6.73
N LEU A 241 5.18 5.74 -7.66
CA LEU A 241 5.11 7.18 -7.93
C LEU A 241 3.80 7.56 -8.62
N VAL A 242 3.32 6.72 -9.52
CA VAL A 242 2.01 6.90 -10.13
C VAL A 242 0.92 6.78 -9.07
N SER A 243 0.98 5.75 -8.22
CA SER A 243 0.03 5.57 -7.12
C SER A 243 0.03 6.76 -6.16
N LEU A 244 1.19 7.39 -5.92
CA LEU A 244 1.34 8.53 -5.02
C LEU A 244 0.91 9.86 -5.65
N PHE A 245 1.29 10.13 -6.92
CA PHE A 245 1.12 11.44 -7.55
C PHE A 245 -0.12 11.54 -8.45
N LYS A 246 -0.62 10.41 -8.97
CA LYS A 246 -1.91 10.28 -9.66
C LYS A 246 -2.91 9.51 -8.79
N ASP A 247 -2.91 9.79 -7.48
CA ASP A 247 -3.77 9.17 -6.47
C ASP A 247 -5.25 9.36 -6.82
N ALA A 248 -6.03 8.30 -6.74
CA ALA A 248 -7.47 8.33 -7.02
C ALA A 248 -8.30 9.16 -6.00
N TYR A 249 -7.70 9.53 -4.87
CA TYR A 249 -8.37 10.23 -3.76
C TYR A 249 -8.01 11.70 -3.64
N VAL A 250 -6.94 12.13 -4.29
CA VAL A 250 -6.43 13.52 -4.25
C VAL A 250 -5.99 13.92 -5.64
N GLU A 251 -6.48 15.06 -6.12
CA GLU A 251 -6.12 15.62 -7.42
C GLU A 251 -5.13 16.77 -7.24
N TRP A 252 -4.08 16.79 -8.07
CA TRP A 252 -3.04 17.80 -8.07
C TRP A 252 -2.85 18.38 -9.47
N GLU A 253 -2.46 19.65 -9.52
CA GLU A 253 -2.06 20.29 -10.78
C GLU A 253 -0.81 19.62 -11.37
N GLU A 254 -0.76 19.49 -12.69
CA GLU A 254 0.35 18.84 -13.40
C GLU A 254 1.72 19.45 -13.07
N GLU A 255 1.82 20.78 -12.94
CA GLU A 255 3.05 21.47 -12.57
C GLU A 255 3.58 21.02 -11.20
N GLN A 256 2.69 20.78 -10.25
CA GLN A 256 3.03 20.36 -8.90
C GLN A 256 3.52 18.89 -8.88
N THR A 257 2.82 18.02 -9.58
CA THR A 257 3.22 16.60 -9.70
C THR A 257 4.55 16.47 -10.44
N LEU A 258 4.78 17.29 -11.46
CA LEU A 258 6.04 17.34 -12.20
C LEU A 258 7.22 17.80 -11.30
N ASP A 259 7.03 18.84 -10.45
CA ASP A 259 8.06 19.28 -9.48
C ASP A 259 8.42 18.13 -8.53
N TRP A 260 7.44 17.40 -8.01
CA TRP A 260 7.70 16.26 -7.12
C TRP A 260 8.39 15.11 -7.84
N LEU A 261 8.02 14.82 -9.09
CA LEU A 261 8.63 13.79 -9.90
C LEU A 261 10.11 14.09 -10.21
N VAL A 262 10.43 15.37 -10.54
CA VAL A 262 11.80 15.82 -10.74
C VAL A 262 12.63 15.66 -9.45
N ARG A 263 12.09 16.08 -8.30
CA ARG A 263 12.74 15.96 -6.99
C ARG A 263 13.00 14.49 -6.63
N TYR A 264 12.02 13.62 -6.86
CA TYR A 264 12.23 12.19 -6.66
C TYR A 264 13.35 11.67 -7.55
N TRP A 265 13.32 11.95 -8.85
CA TRP A 265 14.33 11.48 -9.80
C TRP A 265 15.75 11.92 -9.42
N GLU A 266 15.93 13.20 -9.01
CA GLU A 266 17.20 13.70 -8.54
C GLU A 266 17.67 12.98 -7.25
N LYS A 267 16.77 12.75 -6.29
CA LYS A 267 17.09 12.06 -5.04
C LYS A 267 17.43 10.59 -5.32
N ALA A 268 16.64 9.92 -6.15
CA ALA A 268 16.84 8.53 -6.54
C ALA A 268 18.18 8.29 -7.24
N ARG A 269 18.58 9.19 -8.16
CA ARG A 269 19.91 9.16 -8.78
C ARG A 269 21.03 9.33 -7.77
N ARG A 270 20.92 10.30 -6.88
CA ARG A 270 21.90 10.50 -5.80
C ARG A 270 22.01 9.31 -4.85
N ALA A 271 20.89 8.60 -4.63
CA ALA A 271 20.85 7.38 -3.83
C ALA A 271 21.38 6.14 -4.55
N GLY A 272 21.68 6.24 -5.85
CA GLY A 272 22.17 5.13 -6.69
C GLY A 272 21.08 4.17 -7.17
N LEU A 273 19.81 4.60 -7.17
CA LEU A 273 18.72 3.82 -7.76
C LEU A 273 18.84 3.74 -9.29
N PRO A 274 18.36 2.66 -9.92
CA PRO A 274 18.50 2.41 -11.35
C PRO A 274 17.48 3.20 -12.19
N VAL A 275 17.24 4.49 -11.87
CA VAL A 275 16.38 5.36 -12.68
C VAL A 275 17.04 5.72 -14.01
N ARG A 276 16.24 6.02 -15.04
CA ARG A 276 16.75 6.51 -16.33
C ARG A 276 17.67 7.70 -16.11
N ALA A 277 18.77 7.76 -16.86
CA ALA A 277 19.76 8.83 -16.75
C ALA A 277 19.22 10.18 -17.24
N ASP A 278 18.39 10.18 -18.26
CA ASP A 278 17.64 11.32 -18.77
C ASP A 278 16.28 11.44 -18.11
N PHE A 279 15.90 12.66 -17.69
CA PHE A 279 14.62 12.89 -17.02
C PHE A 279 13.43 12.70 -17.98
N GLY A 280 13.57 13.08 -19.25
CA GLY A 280 12.50 12.91 -20.24
C GLY A 280 12.17 11.44 -20.50
N ASP A 281 13.18 10.56 -20.49
CA ASP A 281 12.99 9.11 -20.57
C ASP A 281 12.31 8.57 -19.31
N PHE A 282 12.68 9.05 -18.12
CA PHE A 282 12.05 8.68 -16.87
C PHE A 282 10.60 9.17 -16.78
N HIS A 283 10.34 10.41 -17.17
CA HIS A 283 8.99 10.98 -17.24
C HIS A 283 8.11 10.20 -18.20
N ARG A 284 8.65 9.79 -19.35
CA ARG A 284 7.91 8.94 -20.31
C ARG A 284 7.54 7.59 -19.70
N ASP A 285 8.47 6.92 -18.98
CA ASP A 285 8.18 5.66 -18.28
C ASP A 285 7.04 5.87 -17.26
N TYR A 286 7.09 6.95 -16.47
CA TYR A 286 6.04 7.34 -15.51
C TYR A 286 4.67 7.58 -16.19
N GLU A 287 4.65 8.24 -17.36
CA GLU A 287 3.40 8.49 -18.11
C GLU A 287 2.82 7.20 -18.72
N TRP A 288 3.66 6.25 -19.13
CA TRP A 288 3.19 4.95 -19.62
C TRP A 288 2.68 4.04 -18.49
N MET A 289 3.13 4.24 -17.26
CA MET A 289 2.68 3.48 -16.10
C MET A 289 1.32 3.98 -15.58
N GLY A 290 1.02 5.27 -15.67
CA GLY A 290 -0.22 5.92 -15.21
C GLY A 290 -1.12 6.29 -16.33
#